data_c459349b4b4f5c08d30c2c6a02b3487b
#
_entry.id   c459349b4b4f5c08d30c2c6a02b3487b
#
_cell.length_a   1.000
_cell.length_b   1.000
_cell.length_c   1.000
_cell.angle_alpha   90.00
_cell.angle_beta   90.00
_cell.angle_gamma   90.00
#
_symmetry.space_group_name_H-M   'P 1'
#
loop_
_entity.id
_entity.type
_entity.pdbx_description
1 polymer ?
#
loop_
_entity_poly.entity_id
_entity_poly.type
_entity_poly.pdbx_seq_one_letter_code
_entity_poly.pdbx_strand_id
1 'polypeptide(L)'
;MCGIVGLYLKNPEIRDRLGAYFSPMLEQMSDRGPDSAGVAIYRDDVSQSAKVTLYDFDLNFDWLKVAADATHDLGVDISVNRISSHAILIGEIESATLRRWVEEKRPNITVMSSGNNLEIYKEVGLPSDVLTRFGIPQISGSHAIGH
;
A
#
# COMPACT_ATOMS: atom_id res chain seq x y z
N MET A 1 23.26 6.28 -2.62
CA MET A 1 23.00 5.13 -3.52
C MET A 1 21.84 4.35 -2.92
N CYS A 2 20.75 4.18 -3.67
CA CYS A 2 19.62 3.37 -3.20
C CYS A 2 19.93 1.88 -3.36
N GLY A 3 19.60 1.07 -2.35
CA GLY A 3 19.59 -0.39 -2.45
C GLY A 3 18.17 -0.88 -2.73
N ILE A 4 18.04 -2.01 -3.42
CA ILE A 4 16.76 -2.67 -3.64
C ILE A 4 16.84 -4.07 -3.06
N VAL A 5 15.80 -4.49 -2.35
CA VAL A 5 15.63 -5.84 -1.83
C VAL A 5 14.29 -6.39 -2.28
N GLY A 6 14.25 -7.67 -2.62
CA GLY A 6 13.02 -8.35 -3.00
C GLY A 6 12.94 -9.74 -2.39
N LEU A 7 11.75 -10.16 -2.04
CA LEU A 7 11.45 -11.49 -1.51
C LEU A 7 10.21 -12.06 -2.19
N TYR A 8 10.30 -13.29 -2.69
CA TYR A 8 9.17 -14.05 -3.22
C TYR A 8 9.05 -15.38 -2.49
N LEU A 9 7.88 -15.60 -1.88
CA LEU A 9 7.56 -16.83 -1.15
C LEU A 9 6.88 -17.84 -2.08
N LYS A 10 7.63 -18.82 -2.54
CA LYS A 10 7.12 -19.88 -3.43
C LYS A 10 6.14 -20.81 -2.72
N ASN A 11 6.36 -21.06 -1.41
CA ASN A 11 5.46 -21.91 -0.61
C ASN A 11 4.29 -21.06 -0.07
N PRO A 12 3.02 -21.37 -0.45
CA PRO A 12 1.86 -20.64 0.06
C PRO A 12 1.68 -20.72 1.59
N GLU A 13 2.13 -21.80 2.22
CA GLU A 13 1.94 -22.05 3.67
C GLU A 13 2.69 -21.04 4.57
N ILE A 14 3.68 -20.32 4.01
CA ILE A 14 4.47 -19.34 4.75
C ILE A 14 4.17 -17.89 4.34
N ARG A 15 3.16 -17.65 3.52
CA ARG A 15 2.80 -16.30 3.03
C ARG A 15 2.28 -15.37 4.13
N ASP A 16 1.72 -15.92 5.20
CA ASP A 16 1.34 -15.19 6.41
C ASP A 16 2.54 -14.53 7.12
N ARG A 17 3.76 -14.99 6.83
CA ARG A 17 5.02 -14.52 7.40
C ARG A 17 5.86 -13.65 6.46
N LEU A 18 5.31 -13.22 5.32
CA LEU A 18 6.04 -12.42 4.33
C LEU A 18 6.74 -11.22 4.98
N GLY A 19 6.01 -10.43 5.75
CA GLY A 19 6.55 -9.22 6.40
C GLY A 19 7.64 -9.53 7.41
N ALA A 20 7.51 -10.61 8.16
CA ALA A 20 8.50 -11.03 9.14
C ALA A 20 9.84 -11.42 8.49
N TYR A 21 9.82 -12.01 7.30
CA TYR A 21 11.04 -12.33 6.55
C TYR A 21 11.60 -11.12 5.80
N PHE A 22 10.72 -10.29 5.23
CA PHE A 22 11.11 -9.15 4.40
C PHE A 22 11.69 -7.99 5.22
N SER A 23 11.12 -7.69 6.40
CA SER A 23 11.52 -6.52 7.20
C SER A 23 13.01 -6.51 7.56
N PRO A 24 13.62 -7.58 8.11
CA PRO A 24 15.05 -7.55 8.40
C PRO A 24 15.93 -7.42 7.16
N MET A 25 15.45 -7.87 5.97
CA MET A 25 16.18 -7.67 4.72
C MET A 25 16.22 -6.20 4.33
N LEU A 26 15.10 -5.49 4.46
CA LEU A 26 15.03 -4.05 4.16
C LEU A 26 15.81 -3.21 5.18
N GLU A 27 15.78 -3.58 6.45
CA GLU A 27 16.55 -2.90 7.52
C GLU A 27 18.07 -2.92 7.24
N GLN A 28 18.59 -4.00 6.64
CA GLN A 28 20.01 -4.08 6.24
C GLN A 28 20.38 -3.07 5.12
N MET A 29 19.39 -2.46 4.47
CA MET A 29 19.60 -1.41 3.46
C MET A 29 19.69 0.00 4.05
N SER A 30 19.51 0.18 5.36
CA SER A 30 19.45 1.50 6.04
C SER A 30 20.67 2.38 5.76
N ASP A 31 21.87 1.79 5.73
CA ASP A 31 23.11 2.52 5.45
C ASP A 31 23.21 3.02 3.99
N ARG A 32 22.35 2.51 3.10
CA ARG A 32 22.36 2.86 1.68
C ARG A 32 21.32 3.89 1.28
N GLY A 33 20.30 4.14 2.13
CA GLY A 33 19.25 5.10 1.88
C GLY A 33 18.55 5.48 3.19
N PRO A 34 19.14 6.37 4.01
CA PRO A 34 18.60 6.73 5.31
C PRO A 34 17.44 7.76 5.22
N ASP A 35 17.21 8.36 4.05
CA ASP A 35 16.32 9.51 3.92
C ASP A 35 14.85 9.12 3.71
N SER A 36 14.61 8.01 3.04
CA SER A 36 13.26 7.50 2.76
C SER A 36 13.28 6.00 2.45
N ALA A 37 12.19 5.32 2.75
CA ALA A 37 11.98 3.94 2.36
C ALA A 37 10.61 3.76 1.70
N GLY A 38 10.55 2.80 0.78
CA GLY A 38 9.31 2.41 0.12
C GLY A 38 9.19 0.90 0.03
N VAL A 39 7.97 0.39 0.14
CA VAL A 39 7.66 -1.04 0.05
C VAL A 39 6.47 -1.25 -0.86
N ALA A 40 6.64 -2.12 -1.85
CA ALA A 40 5.56 -2.67 -2.66
C ALA A 40 5.27 -4.10 -2.20
N ILE A 41 4.01 -4.41 -1.89
CA ILE A 41 3.59 -5.70 -1.36
C ILE A 41 2.51 -6.26 -2.25
N TYR A 42 2.66 -7.52 -2.65
CA TYR A 42 1.66 -8.27 -3.38
C TYR A 42 0.95 -9.21 -2.42
N ARG A 43 -0.25 -8.80 -2.05
CA ARG A 43 -1.16 -9.55 -1.17
C ARG A 43 -1.81 -10.70 -1.93
N ASP A 44 -2.55 -11.53 -1.22
CA ASP A 44 -3.40 -12.50 -1.89
C ASP A 44 -4.46 -11.77 -2.72
N ASP A 45 -4.75 -12.35 -3.89
CA ASP A 45 -5.68 -11.76 -4.85
C ASP A 45 -7.10 -11.78 -4.26
N VAL A 46 -7.68 -10.60 -4.10
CA VAL A 46 -9.10 -10.46 -3.74
C VAL A 46 -9.84 -10.44 -5.07
N SER A 47 -10.20 -11.61 -5.56
CA SER A 47 -10.85 -11.76 -6.85
C SER A 47 -12.01 -10.77 -7.01
N GLN A 48 -11.96 -9.97 -8.08
CA GLN A 48 -12.94 -8.96 -8.49
C GLN A 48 -12.97 -7.64 -7.68
N SER A 49 -12.14 -7.46 -6.66
CA SER A 49 -12.08 -6.19 -5.93
C SER A 49 -10.89 -5.35 -6.36
N ALA A 50 -11.14 -4.08 -6.66
CA ALA A 50 -10.08 -3.10 -6.83
C ALA A 50 -9.44 -2.76 -5.48
N LYS A 51 -8.13 -2.54 -5.50
CA LYS A 51 -7.36 -1.89 -4.43
C LYS A 51 -6.64 -0.68 -5.02
N VAL A 52 -6.89 0.51 -4.48
CA VAL A 52 -6.17 1.72 -4.85
C VAL A 52 -5.53 2.30 -3.60
N THR A 53 -4.20 2.26 -3.54
CA THR A 53 -3.44 2.85 -2.44
C THR A 53 -3.22 4.33 -2.71
N LEU A 54 -3.57 5.15 -1.74
CA LEU A 54 -3.54 6.60 -1.78
C LEU A 54 -2.60 7.15 -0.72
N TYR A 55 -2.07 8.33 -0.96
CA TYR A 55 -1.22 9.07 -0.03
C TYR A 55 -1.66 10.53 0.06
N ASP A 56 -1.71 11.04 1.29
CA ASP A 56 -1.79 12.46 1.59
C ASP A 56 -0.88 12.79 2.78
N PHE A 57 -0.21 13.95 2.74
CA PHE A 57 0.69 14.39 3.80
C PHE A 57 -0.04 14.78 5.10
N ASP A 58 -1.35 15.13 5.01
CA ASP A 58 -2.16 15.44 6.19
C ASP A 58 -2.61 14.15 6.89
N LEU A 59 -2.02 13.90 8.05
CA LEU A 59 -2.38 12.75 8.87
C LEU A 59 -3.83 12.78 9.39
N ASN A 60 -4.53 13.92 9.32
CA ASN A 60 -5.93 14.05 9.71
C ASN A 60 -6.88 14.06 8.51
N PHE A 61 -6.36 13.76 7.31
CA PHE A 61 -7.17 13.74 6.10
C PHE A 61 -8.38 12.81 6.23
N ASP A 62 -9.54 13.28 5.78
CA ASP A 62 -10.80 12.54 5.91
C ASP A 62 -10.98 11.49 4.80
N TRP A 63 -10.32 10.37 4.97
CA TRP A 63 -10.41 9.24 4.07
C TRP A 63 -11.82 8.60 4.02
N LEU A 64 -12.59 8.69 5.12
CA LEU A 64 -13.97 8.18 5.17
C LEU A 64 -14.86 8.96 4.21
N LYS A 65 -14.68 10.29 4.14
CA LYS A 65 -15.40 11.11 3.19
C LYS A 65 -15.04 10.74 1.74
N VAL A 66 -13.79 10.48 1.44
CA VAL A 66 -13.39 10.04 0.09
C VAL A 66 -14.08 8.74 -0.30
N ALA A 67 -14.11 7.75 0.60
CA ALA A 67 -14.79 6.47 0.35
C ALA A 67 -16.30 6.64 0.16
N ALA A 68 -16.94 7.47 1.00
CA ALA A 68 -18.38 7.77 0.89
C ALA A 68 -18.74 8.47 -0.43
N ASP A 69 -17.94 9.45 -0.84
CA ASP A 69 -18.14 10.16 -2.11
C ASP A 69 -17.91 9.22 -3.31
N ALA A 70 -16.91 8.33 -3.22
CA ALA A 70 -16.67 7.30 -4.26
C ALA A 70 -17.83 6.30 -4.35
N THR A 71 -18.35 5.84 -3.22
CA THR A 71 -19.53 4.98 -3.15
C THR A 71 -20.73 5.62 -3.81
N HIS A 72 -20.99 6.89 -3.49
CA HIS A 72 -22.10 7.64 -4.07
C HIS A 72 -21.97 7.80 -5.59
N ASP A 73 -20.79 8.23 -6.05
CA ASP A 73 -20.58 8.57 -7.47
C ASP A 73 -20.49 7.33 -8.36
N LEU A 74 -19.90 6.23 -7.85
CA LEU A 74 -19.67 5.00 -8.62
C LEU A 74 -20.80 3.96 -8.46
N GLY A 75 -21.69 4.16 -7.49
CA GLY A 75 -22.80 3.23 -7.23
C GLY A 75 -22.37 1.85 -6.73
N VAL A 76 -21.18 1.73 -6.17
CA VAL A 76 -20.59 0.51 -5.63
C VAL A 76 -20.05 0.80 -4.24
N ASP A 77 -20.21 -0.12 -3.29
CA ASP A 77 -19.68 0.05 -1.94
C ASP A 77 -18.15 0.12 -1.96
N ILE A 78 -17.59 1.23 -1.50
CA ILE A 78 -16.16 1.48 -1.41
C ILE A 78 -15.78 1.60 0.06
N SER A 79 -15.06 0.63 0.55
CA SER A 79 -14.47 0.68 1.88
C SER A 79 -13.09 1.34 1.86
N VAL A 80 -12.64 1.82 3.01
CA VAL A 80 -11.32 2.41 3.18
C VAL A 80 -10.60 1.83 4.39
N ASN A 81 -9.35 1.44 4.19
CA ASN A 81 -8.43 1.06 5.25
C ASN A 81 -7.33 2.12 5.36
N ARG A 82 -7.32 2.87 6.46
CA ARG A 82 -6.33 3.91 6.73
C ARG A 82 -5.12 3.32 7.45
N ILE A 83 -3.92 3.66 6.95
CA ILE A 83 -2.65 3.28 7.55
C ILE A 83 -1.73 4.51 7.53
N SER A 84 -1.67 5.26 8.64
CA SER A 84 -0.87 6.49 8.77
C SER A 84 -1.23 7.55 7.70
N SER A 85 -0.27 7.97 6.88
CA SER A 85 -0.41 8.90 5.75
C SER A 85 -1.02 8.26 4.50
N HIS A 86 -1.26 6.96 4.51
CA HIS A 86 -1.84 6.21 3.39
C HIS A 86 -3.24 5.71 3.70
N ALA A 87 -3.99 5.46 2.63
CA ALA A 87 -5.26 4.76 2.69
C ALA A 87 -5.42 3.83 1.49
N ILE A 88 -6.12 2.73 1.69
CA ILE A 88 -6.45 1.79 0.61
C ILE A 88 -7.95 1.83 0.42
N LEU A 89 -8.40 2.27 -0.75
CA LEU A 89 -9.79 2.12 -1.18
C LEU A 89 -9.97 0.73 -1.77
N ILE A 90 -11.05 0.06 -1.35
CA ILE A 90 -11.37 -1.31 -1.78
C ILE A 90 -12.84 -1.35 -2.20
N GLY A 91 -13.13 -1.92 -3.37
CA GLY A 91 -14.49 -2.09 -3.87
C GLY A 91 -14.60 -3.09 -5.01
N GLU A 92 -15.78 -3.67 -5.20
CA GLU A 92 -16.07 -4.62 -6.29
C GLU A 92 -16.27 -3.87 -7.61
N ILE A 93 -15.19 -3.30 -8.13
CA ILE A 93 -15.13 -2.50 -9.34
C ILE A 93 -13.78 -2.71 -10.04
N GLU A 94 -13.68 -2.37 -11.31
CA GLU A 94 -12.41 -2.36 -12.01
C GLU A 94 -11.46 -1.30 -11.43
N SER A 95 -10.23 -1.70 -11.14
CA SER A 95 -9.24 -0.83 -10.49
C SER A 95 -8.93 0.43 -11.29
N ALA A 96 -8.94 0.34 -12.63
CA ALA A 96 -8.77 1.49 -13.52
C ALA A 96 -9.90 2.52 -13.38
N THR A 97 -11.14 2.07 -13.14
CA THR A 97 -12.30 2.95 -12.93
C THR A 97 -12.19 3.70 -11.60
N LEU A 98 -11.88 2.98 -10.51
CA LEU A 98 -11.71 3.60 -9.20
C LEU A 98 -10.52 4.57 -9.19
N ARG A 99 -9.39 4.20 -9.80
CA ARG A 99 -8.23 5.08 -9.96
C ARG A 99 -8.59 6.35 -10.71
N ARG A 100 -9.25 6.25 -11.85
CA ARG A 100 -9.66 7.41 -12.67
C ARG A 100 -10.57 8.35 -11.88
N TRP A 101 -11.53 7.81 -11.12
CA TRP A 101 -12.39 8.61 -10.26
C TRP A 101 -11.57 9.42 -9.25
N VAL A 102 -10.57 8.81 -8.59
CA VAL A 102 -9.68 9.52 -7.65
C VAL A 102 -8.92 10.63 -8.38
N GLU A 103 -8.29 10.34 -9.51
CA GLU A 103 -7.49 11.31 -10.27
C GLU A 103 -8.33 12.51 -10.74
N GLU A 104 -9.58 12.29 -11.13
CA GLU A 104 -10.50 13.33 -11.58
C GLU A 104 -11.14 14.13 -10.44
N LYS A 105 -11.57 13.47 -9.37
CA LYS A 105 -12.34 14.08 -8.28
C LYS A 105 -11.48 14.53 -7.10
N ARG A 106 -10.29 14.00 -6.98
CA ARG A 106 -9.35 14.24 -5.86
C ARG A 106 -7.92 14.48 -6.38
N PRO A 107 -7.68 15.47 -7.25
CA PRO A 107 -6.39 15.66 -7.92
C PRO A 107 -5.23 15.98 -6.96
N ASN A 108 -5.54 16.37 -5.72
CA ASN A 108 -4.52 16.63 -4.69
C ASN A 108 -4.05 15.37 -3.96
N ILE A 109 -4.76 14.25 -4.11
CA ILE A 109 -4.37 12.97 -3.52
C ILE A 109 -3.43 12.24 -4.47
N THR A 110 -2.33 11.72 -3.94
CA THR A 110 -1.41 10.92 -4.74
C THR A 110 -1.86 9.47 -4.81
N VAL A 111 -2.05 8.94 -6.02
CA VAL A 111 -2.26 7.50 -6.21
C VAL A 111 -0.90 6.79 -6.21
N MET A 112 -0.68 5.92 -5.23
CA MET A 112 0.56 5.16 -5.06
C MET A 112 0.54 3.85 -5.84
N SER A 113 -0.59 3.15 -5.84
CA SER A 113 -0.80 1.92 -6.62
C SER A 113 -2.27 1.72 -6.95
N SER A 114 -2.51 0.93 -7.99
CA SER A 114 -3.84 0.50 -8.41
C SER A 114 -3.76 -0.92 -8.96
N GLY A 115 -4.64 -1.80 -8.54
CA GLY A 115 -4.68 -3.21 -8.92
C GLY A 115 -5.64 -3.98 -8.05
N ASN A 116 -5.43 -5.30 -7.94
CA ASN A 116 -6.26 -6.18 -7.12
C ASN A 116 -5.53 -6.66 -5.86
N ASN A 117 -4.20 -6.68 -5.91
CA ASN A 117 -3.36 -7.25 -4.85
C ASN A 117 -2.13 -6.42 -4.48
N LEU A 118 -1.82 -5.36 -5.23
CA LEU A 118 -0.66 -4.51 -5.02
C LEU A 118 -0.98 -3.37 -4.04
N GLU A 119 -0.15 -3.24 -3.01
CA GLU A 119 -0.15 -2.13 -2.07
C GLU A 119 1.24 -1.49 -2.05
N ILE A 120 1.34 -0.16 -2.17
CA ILE A 120 2.61 0.57 -2.11
C ILE A 120 2.56 1.59 -0.98
N TYR A 121 3.55 1.50 -0.09
CA TYR A 121 3.80 2.42 1.01
C TYR A 121 5.15 3.08 0.82
N LYS A 122 5.21 4.39 0.95
CA LYS A 122 6.47 5.15 0.87
C LYS A 122 6.41 6.35 1.80
N GLU A 123 7.49 6.52 2.57
CA GLU A 123 7.57 7.64 3.51
C GLU A 123 9.02 8.07 3.71
N VAL A 124 9.18 9.30 4.18
CA VAL A 124 10.45 9.85 4.65
C VAL A 124 10.79 9.20 6.00
N GLY A 125 12.03 8.79 6.17
CA GLY A 125 12.55 8.19 7.39
C GLY A 125 13.36 6.92 7.14
N LEU A 126 13.93 6.39 8.21
CA LEU A 126 14.69 5.14 8.16
C LEU A 126 13.79 3.94 7.80
N PRO A 127 14.32 2.93 7.11
CA PRO A 127 13.56 1.71 6.82
C PRO A 127 12.85 1.11 8.03
N SER A 128 13.48 1.03 9.20
CA SER A 128 12.88 0.53 10.44
C SER A 128 11.63 1.31 10.87
N ASP A 129 11.67 2.64 10.74
CA ASP A 129 10.57 3.51 11.12
C ASP A 129 9.38 3.35 10.14
N VAL A 130 9.69 3.27 8.84
CA VAL A 130 8.70 3.05 7.78
C VAL A 130 8.05 1.68 7.91
N LEU A 131 8.83 0.63 8.14
CA LEU A 131 8.33 -0.73 8.39
C LEU A 131 7.37 -0.79 9.58
N THR A 132 7.76 -0.16 10.68
CA THR A 132 6.93 -0.09 11.91
C THR A 132 5.66 0.70 11.68
N ARG A 133 5.76 1.88 11.05
CA ARG A 133 4.64 2.80 10.78
C ARG A 133 3.53 2.14 9.97
N PHE A 134 3.90 1.33 8.98
CA PHE A 134 2.94 0.64 8.11
C PHE A 134 2.63 -0.80 8.53
N GLY A 135 3.16 -1.26 9.67
CA GLY A 135 2.92 -2.61 10.18
C GLY A 135 3.43 -3.72 9.25
N ILE A 136 4.49 -3.42 8.48
CA ILE A 136 5.02 -4.35 7.47
C ILE A 136 5.44 -5.71 8.06
N PRO A 137 6.04 -5.81 9.28
CA PRO A 137 6.41 -7.11 9.85
C PRO A 137 5.26 -8.11 10.00
N GLN A 138 4.01 -7.62 10.10
CA GLN A 138 2.81 -8.45 10.27
C GLN A 138 2.06 -8.70 8.97
N ILE A 139 2.55 -8.18 7.85
CA ILE A 139 1.86 -8.30 6.56
C ILE A 139 2.03 -9.71 5.96
N SER A 140 0.92 -10.25 5.45
CA SER A 140 0.87 -11.44 4.61
C SER A 140 0.91 -11.09 3.12
N GLY A 141 1.38 -12.01 2.29
CA GLY A 141 1.41 -11.85 0.84
C GLY A 141 2.37 -12.82 0.16
N SER A 142 2.42 -12.79 -1.17
CA SER A 142 3.27 -13.68 -1.95
C SER A 142 4.68 -13.12 -2.15
N HIS A 143 4.83 -11.82 -2.34
CA HIS A 143 6.13 -11.18 -2.50
C HIS A 143 6.12 -9.72 -2.10
N ALA A 144 7.30 -9.19 -1.80
CA ALA A 144 7.54 -7.79 -1.49
C ALA A 144 8.82 -7.30 -2.15
N ILE A 145 8.83 -6.01 -2.49
CA ILE A 145 10.01 -5.30 -3.00
C ILE A 145 10.13 -4.00 -2.19
N GLY A 146 11.35 -3.64 -1.81
CA GLY A 146 11.60 -2.40 -1.08
C GLY A 146 12.95 -1.78 -1.43
N HIS A 147 13.03 -0.51 -1.11
CA HIS A 147 14.25 0.29 -1.27
C HIS A 147 14.42 1.30 -0.14
#